data_4d4c73a3bfe476849560e442c67b50ca
#
_entry.id   4d4c73a3bfe476849560e442c67b50ca
#
_cell.length_a   1.000
_cell.length_b   1.000
_cell.length_c   1.000
_cell.angle_alpha   90.00
_cell.angle_beta   90.00
_cell.angle_gamma   90.00
#
_symmetry.space_group_name_H-M   'P 1'
#
loop_
_entity.id
_entity.type
_entity.pdbx_description
1 polymer ?
#
loop_
_entity_poly.entity_id
_entity_poly.type
_entity_poly.pdbx_seq_one_letter_code
_entity_poly.pdbx_strand_id
1 'polypeptide(L)'
;MARKLSKISAEWWDYTTLDDELIRDAAKLDEKDLLQLARPGFEVVLYDTLEEFYLAEALEYLEAWREATPDNPVGICGPIGPTEQLPLVARLVNDLGLELGPAHFWGMDEWIGEDGKAVPTTHPLSFERADRELCFDRFEKPIPEENLHFPSERTELFSASWEGVRCKVMQGGQGDVKHWAFNDPVKREGAYLDQPPSPEEYRRLGTRVVELHPITLAQNARTSGGG
;
A
#
# COMPACT_ATOMS: atom_id res chain seq x y z
N MET A 1 23.75 19.65 6.51
CA MET A 1 22.92 20.67 5.82
C MET A 1 21.68 20.91 6.64
N ALA A 2 21.27 22.15 6.86
CA ALA A 2 19.98 22.43 7.51
C ALA A 2 18.86 21.97 6.59
N ARG A 3 18.00 21.08 7.06
CA ARG A 3 16.87 20.58 6.29
C ARG A 3 15.84 21.69 6.10
N LYS A 4 15.27 21.77 4.92
CA LYS A 4 14.23 22.74 4.61
C LYS A 4 12.92 22.33 5.28
N LEU A 5 12.19 23.33 5.76
CA LEU A 5 10.83 23.10 6.26
C LEU A 5 9.86 22.93 5.09
N SER A 6 8.79 22.19 5.32
CA SER A 6 7.68 22.13 4.39
C SER A 6 7.16 23.55 4.10
N LYS A 7 6.95 23.87 2.81
CA LYS A 7 6.34 25.13 2.39
C LYS A 7 4.81 25.12 2.49
N ILE A 8 4.22 23.94 2.58
CA ILE A 8 2.76 23.76 2.62
C ILE A 8 2.28 23.72 4.05
N SER A 9 3.01 23.02 4.93
CA SER A 9 2.71 22.95 6.35
C SER A 9 3.99 22.91 7.16
N ALA A 10 4.28 24.00 7.87
CA ALA A 10 5.49 24.12 8.69
C ALA A 10 5.52 23.16 9.89
N GLU A 11 4.39 22.55 10.22
CA GLU A 11 4.25 21.57 11.29
C GLU A 11 4.67 20.17 10.91
N TRP A 12 4.98 19.94 9.62
CA TRP A 12 5.30 18.64 9.07
C TRP A 12 6.68 18.62 8.42
N TRP A 13 7.32 17.45 8.45
CA TRP A 13 8.35 17.12 7.49
C TRP A 13 7.68 16.71 6.17
N ASP A 14 8.40 16.82 5.06
CA ASP A 14 7.95 16.33 3.77
C ASP A 14 9.13 15.96 2.85
N TYR A 15 8.82 15.55 1.62
CA TYR A 15 9.83 15.17 0.64
C TYR A 15 10.75 16.35 0.23
N THR A 16 10.34 17.59 0.47
CA THR A 16 11.18 18.76 0.19
C THR A 16 12.38 18.85 1.15
N THR A 17 12.44 17.97 2.16
CA THR A 17 13.62 17.79 3.00
C THR A 17 14.75 17.04 2.28
N LEU A 18 14.49 16.41 1.14
CA LEU A 18 15.50 15.82 0.28
C LEU A 18 16.38 16.91 -0.35
N ASP A 19 17.55 16.49 -0.81
CA ASP A 19 18.47 17.39 -1.52
C ASP A 19 17.86 17.87 -2.83
N ASP A 20 17.86 19.19 -3.06
CA ASP A 20 17.30 19.80 -4.27
C ASP A 20 18.03 19.32 -5.55
N GLU A 21 19.32 18.97 -5.45
CA GLU A 21 20.09 18.44 -6.58
C GLU A 21 19.63 17.02 -6.91
N LEU A 22 19.46 16.19 -5.89
CA LEU A 22 18.92 14.84 -6.07
C LEU A 22 17.54 14.85 -6.75
N ILE A 23 16.65 15.74 -6.32
CA ILE A 23 15.32 15.87 -6.93
C ILE A 23 15.41 16.34 -8.38
N ARG A 24 16.27 17.34 -8.67
CA ARG A 24 16.47 17.84 -10.04
C ARG A 24 17.11 16.79 -10.96
N ASP A 25 18.01 15.97 -10.44
CA ASP A 25 18.64 14.93 -11.24
C ASP A 25 17.69 13.77 -11.49
N ALA A 26 16.93 13.34 -10.48
CA ALA A 26 15.86 12.34 -10.66
C ALA A 26 14.82 12.76 -11.71
N ALA A 27 14.47 14.05 -11.75
CA ALA A 27 13.51 14.58 -12.74
C ALA A 27 14.03 14.61 -14.19
N LYS A 28 15.31 14.35 -14.42
CA LYS A 28 15.91 14.29 -15.78
C LYS A 28 15.97 12.86 -16.34
N LEU A 29 15.72 11.85 -15.49
CA LEU A 29 15.83 10.45 -15.92
C LEU A 29 14.77 10.15 -16.98
N ASP A 30 15.21 9.53 -18.06
CA ASP A 30 14.36 8.95 -19.09
C ASP A 30 14.15 7.44 -18.86
N GLU A 31 13.37 6.78 -19.72
CA GLU A 31 13.08 5.34 -19.62
C GLU A 31 14.36 4.48 -19.62
N LYS A 32 15.35 4.86 -20.41
CA LYS A 32 16.61 4.11 -20.49
C LYS A 32 17.41 4.27 -19.21
N ASP A 33 17.42 5.45 -18.64
CA ASP A 33 18.05 5.72 -17.36
C ASP A 33 17.38 4.93 -16.24
N LEU A 34 16.04 4.88 -16.24
CA LEU A 34 15.28 4.09 -15.26
C LEU A 34 15.64 2.59 -15.31
N LEU A 35 15.73 2.01 -16.51
CA LEU A 35 16.14 0.60 -16.66
C LEU A 35 17.55 0.34 -16.11
N GLN A 36 18.45 1.32 -16.18
CA GLN A 36 19.80 1.21 -15.63
C GLN A 36 19.87 1.26 -14.10
N LEU A 37 18.77 1.62 -13.41
CA LEU A 37 18.69 1.57 -11.96
C LEU A 37 18.56 0.15 -11.41
N ALA A 38 18.28 -0.83 -12.26
CA ALA A 38 18.17 -2.23 -11.85
C ALA A 38 19.52 -2.73 -11.25
N ARG A 39 19.43 -3.51 -10.18
CA ARG A 39 20.57 -4.07 -9.45
C ARG A 39 20.13 -5.33 -8.70
N PRO A 40 21.03 -6.15 -8.17
CA PRO A 40 20.65 -7.33 -7.40
C PRO A 40 19.61 -7.01 -6.30
N GLY A 41 18.45 -7.66 -6.38
CA GLY A 41 17.32 -7.44 -5.48
C GLY A 41 16.48 -6.20 -5.77
N PHE A 42 16.72 -5.51 -6.89
CA PHE A 42 15.89 -4.41 -7.35
C PHE A 42 15.79 -4.44 -8.87
N GLU A 43 14.62 -4.71 -9.40
CA GLU A 43 14.31 -4.76 -10.82
C GLU A 43 13.47 -3.55 -11.23
N VAL A 44 13.65 -3.10 -12.45
CA VAL A 44 12.83 -2.07 -13.08
C VAL A 44 12.17 -2.69 -14.30
N VAL A 45 10.85 -2.71 -14.31
CA VAL A 45 10.03 -3.20 -15.42
C VAL A 45 9.17 -2.05 -15.93
N LEU A 46 9.19 -1.83 -17.23
CA LEU A 46 8.35 -0.84 -17.88
C LEU A 46 7.29 -1.57 -18.72
N TYR A 47 6.10 -1.03 -18.75
CA TYR A 47 4.98 -1.55 -19.52
C TYR A 47 4.57 -0.50 -20.54
N ASP A 48 4.21 -0.95 -21.75
CA ASP A 48 3.79 -0.04 -22.83
C ASP A 48 2.39 0.54 -22.58
N THR A 49 1.56 -0.20 -21.87
CA THR A 49 0.17 0.20 -21.57
C THR A 49 -0.18 -0.02 -20.10
N LEU A 50 -1.20 0.71 -19.61
CA LEU A 50 -1.75 0.50 -18.28
C LEU A 50 -2.42 -0.87 -18.14
N GLU A 51 -3.02 -1.37 -19.22
CA GLU A 51 -3.66 -2.69 -19.25
C GLU A 51 -2.63 -3.81 -19.01
N GLU A 52 -1.45 -3.72 -19.62
CA GLU A 52 -0.34 -4.66 -19.36
C GLU A 52 0.14 -4.57 -17.92
N PHE A 53 0.26 -3.36 -17.39
CA PHE A 53 0.64 -3.13 -15.99
C PHE A 53 -0.38 -3.74 -15.03
N TYR A 54 -1.69 -3.45 -15.19
CA TYR A 54 -2.73 -4.01 -14.34
C TYR A 54 -2.84 -5.54 -14.45
N LEU A 55 -2.60 -6.09 -15.64
CA LEU A 55 -2.54 -7.55 -15.80
C LEU A 55 -1.35 -8.14 -15.03
N ALA A 56 -0.18 -7.51 -15.09
CA ALA A 56 0.99 -7.94 -14.34
C ALA A 56 0.73 -7.90 -12.83
N GLU A 57 0.13 -6.82 -12.32
CA GLU A 57 -0.27 -6.74 -10.92
C GLU A 57 -1.28 -7.84 -10.53
N ALA A 58 -2.27 -8.12 -11.37
CA ALA A 58 -3.23 -9.20 -11.13
C ALA A 58 -2.57 -10.58 -11.10
N LEU A 59 -1.60 -10.82 -11.96
CA LEU A 59 -0.88 -12.09 -11.99
C LEU A 59 -0.06 -12.34 -10.72
N GLU A 60 0.44 -11.31 -10.06
CA GLU A 60 1.14 -11.46 -8.77
C GLU A 60 0.24 -12.02 -7.68
N TYR A 61 -1.06 -11.65 -7.65
CA TYR A 61 -2.05 -12.26 -6.76
C TYR A 61 -2.18 -13.76 -7.01
N LEU A 62 -2.36 -14.13 -8.27
CA LEU A 62 -2.52 -15.52 -8.67
C LEU A 62 -1.28 -16.36 -8.35
N GLU A 63 -0.10 -15.81 -8.63
CA GLU A 63 1.17 -16.48 -8.34
C GLU A 63 1.38 -16.69 -6.84
N ALA A 64 1.01 -15.71 -6.01
CA ALA A 64 1.08 -15.85 -4.57
C ALA A 64 0.14 -16.95 -4.08
N TRP A 65 -1.13 -16.87 -4.46
CA TRP A 65 -2.16 -17.80 -3.98
C TRP A 65 -2.04 -19.22 -4.53
N ARG A 66 -1.49 -19.41 -5.72
CA ARG A 66 -1.20 -20.75 -6.26
C ARG A 66 -0.13 -21.52 -5.49
N GLU A 67 0.72 -20.83 -4.76
CA GLU A 67 1.72 -21.47 -3.89
C GLU A 67 1.17 -21.84 -2.51
N ALA A 68 -0.01 -21.33 -2.15
CA ALA A 68 -0.60 -21.56 -0.84
C ALA A 68 -1.05 -23.01 -0.68
N THR A 69 -0.67 -23.63 0.43
CA THR A 69 -1.12 -24.95 0.85
C THR A 69 -1.47 -24.92 2.34
N PRO A 70 -2.26 -25.88 2.86
CA PRO A 70 -2.55 -25.91 4.30
C PRO A 70 -1.31 -25.92 5.20
N ASP A 71 -0.23 -26.55 4.74
CA ASP A 71 1.03 -26.61 5.49
C ASP A 71 1.96 -25.41 5.24
N ASN A 72 1.65 -24.61 4.22
CA ASN A 72 2.41 -23.41 3.85
C ASN A 72 1.44 -22.32 3.34
N PRO A 73 0.72 -21.65 4.24
CA PRO A 73 -0.17 -20.58 3.84
C PRO A 73 0.62 -19.40 3.26
N VAL A 74 0.10 -18.85 2.16
CA VAL A 74 0.75 -17.73 1.45
C VAL A 74 -0.28 -16.65 1.16
N GLY A 75 0.14 -15.42 1.26
CA GLY A 75 -0.72 -14.29 0.98
C GLY A 75 -0.02 -13.16 0.24
N ILE A 76 -0.80 -12.17 -0.06
CA ILE A 76 -0.39 -10.90 -0.67
C ILE A 76 -0.97 -9.75 0.14
N CYS A 77 -0.19 -8.68 0.27
CA CYS A 77 -0.66 -7.40 0.79
C CYS A 77 -0.92 -6.45 -0.39
N GLY A 78 -2.11 -5.91 -0.48
CA GLY A 78 -2.52 -5.03 -1.57
C GLY A 78 -3.02 -3.66 -1.11
N PRO A 79 -2.80 -2.60 -1.93
CA PRO A 79 -3.30 -1.26 -1.68
C PRO A 79 -4.69 -1.06 -2.29
N ILE A 80 -5.38 -0.03 -1.86
CA ILE A 80 -6.45 0.61 -2.63
C ILE A 80 -5.87 1.84 -3.33
N GLY A 81 -5.53 1.64 -4.60
CA GLY A 81 -4.99 2.64 -5.51
C GLY A 81 -3.62 2.23 -6.07
N PRO A 82 -3.58 1.66 -7.29
CA PRO A 82 -4.73 1.44 -8.22
C PRO A 82 -5.69 0.33 -7.76
N THR A 83 -6.85 0.28 -8.39
CA THR A 83 -7.90 -0.74 -8.14
C THR A 83 -8.28 -1.52 -9.39
N GLU A 84 -7.75 -1.14 -10.54
CA GLU A 84 -8.12 -1.68 -11.85
C GLU A 84 -7.71 -3.14 -12.02
N GLN A 85 -6.67 -3.61 -11.30
CA GLN A 85 -6.25 -5.00 -11.27
C GLN A 85 -7.25 -5.89 -10.52
N LEU A 86 -7.99 -5.38 -9.53
CA LEU A 86 -8.82 -6.19 -8.65
C LEU A 86 -9.93 -6.96 -9.40
N PRO A 87 -10.70 -6.37 -10.32
CA PRO A 87 -11.65 -7.11 -11.15
C PRO A 87 -10.98 -8.16 -12.06
N LEU A 88 -9.73 -7.91 -12.50
CA LEU A 88 -8.97 -8.89 -13.27
C LEU A 88 -8.56 -10.07 -12.40
N VAL A 89 -8.14 -9.83 -11.16
CA VAL A 89 -7.85 -10.89 -10.18
C VAL A 89 -9.07 -11.79 -10.02
N ALA A 90 -10.24 -11.19 -9.74
CA ALA A 90 -11.48 -11.96 -9.54
C ALA A 90 -11.83 -12.83 -10.74
N ARG A 91 -11.75 -12.25 -11.94
CA ARG A 91 -12.00 -12.97 -13.19
C ARG A 91 -11.02 -14.12 -13.37
N LEU A 92 -9.73 -13.87 -13.25
CA LEU A 92 -8.69 -14.89 -13.48
C LEU A 92 -8.76 -16.02 -12.44
N VAL A 93 -9.04 -15.72 -11.18
CA VAL A 93 -9.26 -16.71 -10.12
C VAL A 93 -10.40 -17.65 -10.49
N ASN A 94 -11.52 -17.10 -10.93
CA ASN A 94 -12.69 -17.88 -11.33
C ASN A 94 -12.43 -18.70 -12.61
N ASP A 95 -11.89 -18.07 -13.66
CA ASP A 95 -11.59 -18.71 -14.93
C ASP A 95 -10.61 -19.90 -14.77
N LEU A 96 -9.68 -19.79 -13.84
CA LEU A 96 -8.70 -20.85 -13.54
C LEU A 96 -9.17 -21.83 -12.46
N GLY A 97 -10.28 -21.55 -11.79
CA GLY A 97 -10.85 -22.39 -10.75
C GLY A 97 -9.90 -22.55 -9.54
N LEU A 98 -9.20 -21.49 -9.13
CA LEU A 98 -8.22 -21.57 -8.05
C LEU A 98 -8.89 -21.93 -6.71
N GLU A 99 -8.25 -22.83 -5.96
CA GLU A 99 -8.64 -23.16 -4.59
C GLU A 99 -7.94 -22.21 -3.61
N LEU A 100 -8.72 -21.35 -2.96
CA LEU A 100 -8.21 -20.27 -2.13
C LEU A 100 -8.27 -20.55 -0.61
N GLY A 101 -8.55 -21.79 -0.21
CA GLY A 101 -8.66 -22.16 1.21
C GLY A 101 -7.45 -21.74 2.07
N PRO A 102 -6.19 -21.98 1.63
CA PRO A 102 -5.00 -21.58 2.37
C PRO A 102 -4.42 -20.22 1.93
N ALA A 103 -5.12 -19.49 1.08
CA ALA A 103 -4.70 -18.16 0.63
C ALA A 103 -5.02 -17.09 1.67
N HIS A 104 -4.15 -16.10 1.80
CA HIS A 104 -4.35 -14.95 2.68
C HIS A 104 -4.27 -13.64 1.90
N PHE A 105 -4.92 -12.60 2.44
CA PHE A 105 -4.82 -11.23 1.95
C PHE A 105 -4.71 -10.26 3.12
N TRP A 106 -3.90 -9.22 2.94
CA TRP A 106 -3.84 -8.07 3.84
C TRP A 106 -4.14 -6.79 3.06
N GLY A 107 -5.15 -6.04 3.50
CA GLY A 107 -5.30 -4.65 3.11
C GLY A 107 -4.14 -3.83 3.69
N MET A 108 -3.56 -2.93 2.89
CA MET A 108 -2.35 -2.19 3.30
C MET A 108 -2.64 -1.13 4.36
N ASP A 109 -3.77 -0.48 4.26
CA ASP A 109 -4.21 0.62 5.11
C ASP A 109 -5.75 0.74 5.14
N GLU A 110 -6.27 1.49 6.11
CA GLU A 110 -7.69 1.83 6.22
C GLU A 110 -7.84 3.16 6.99
N TRP A 111 -8.94 3.82 6.77
CA TRP A 111 -9.30 5.06 7.44
C TRP A 111 -9.77 4.81 8.87
N ILE A 112 -9.29 5.66 9.78
CA ILE A 112 -9.82 5.75 11.15
C ILE A 112 -10.71 6.99 11.24
N GLY A 113 -11.94 6.79 11.68
CA GLY A 113 -12.92 7.85 11.88
C GLY A 113 -12.63 8.70 13.11
N GLU A 114 -13.43 9.76 13.29
CA GLU A 114 -13.32 10.67 14.45
C GLU A 114 -13.56 9.95 15.79
N ASP A 115 -14.26 8.84 15.78
CA ASP A 115 -14.51 7.99 16.95
C ASP A 115 -13.32 7.09 17.32
N GLY A 116 -12.22 7.17 16.57
CA GLY A 116 -11.01 6.37 16.76
C GLY A 116 -11.12 4.92 16.28
N LYS A 117 -12.14 4.57 15.49
CA LYS A 117 -12.33 3.23 14.92
C LYS A 117 -12.16 3.23 13.41
N ALA A 118 -11.83 2.08 12.86
CA ALA A 118 -11.86 1.90 11.42
C ALA A 118 -13.25 2.23 10.86
N VAL A 119 -13.30 2.91 9.72
CA VAL A 119 -14.58 3.22 9.07
C VAL A 119 -15.30 1.92 8.70
N PRO A 120 -16.63 1.85 8.85
CA PRO A 120 -17.36 0.64 8.49
C PRO A 120 -17.36 0.43 6.97
N THR A 121 -17.56 -0.80 6.52
CA THR A 121 -17.66 -1.15 5.08
C THR A 121 -18.86 -0.48 4.38
N THR A 122 -19.77 0.12 5.12
CA THR A 122 -20.83 0.99 4.56
C THR A 122 -20.37 2.40 4.26
N HIS A 123 -19.18 2.79 4.73
CA HIS A 123 -18.62 4.10 4.46
C HIS A 123 -18.10 4.16 3.00
N PRO A 124 -18.40 5.22 2.24
CA PRO A 124 -18.03 5.29 0.82
C PRO A 124 -16.52 5.28 0.56
N LEU A 125 -15.71 5.66 1.55
CA LEU A 125 -14.24 5.68 1.44
C LEU A 125 -13.57 4.45 2.09
N SER A 126 -14.29 3.45 2.59
CA SER A 126 -13.67 2.25 3.16
C SER A 126 -12.89 1.50 2.08
N PHE A 127 -11.64 1.21 2.36
CA PHE A 127 -10.76 0.41 1.51
C PHE A 127 -11.16 -1.06 1.57
N GLU A 128 -11.49 -1.59 2.73
CA GLU A 128 -12.06 -2.95 2.85
C GLU A 128 -13.29 -3.12 1.95
N ARG A 129 -14.21 -2.14 1.94
CA ARG A 129 -15.35 -2.17 1.04
C ARG A 129 -14.92 -2.28 -0.42
N ALA A 130 -13.96 -1.46 -0.85
CA ALA A 130 -13.51 -1.46 -2.24
C ALA A 130 -12.87 -2.79 -2.63
N ASP A 131 -12.02 -3.36 -1.77
CA ASP A 131 -11.44 -4.69 -1.97
C ASP A 131 -12.51 -5.78 -2.11
N ARG A 132 -13.50 -5.77 -1.23
CA ARG A 132 -14.62 -6.75 -1.27
C ARG A 132 -15.43 -6.60 -2.55
N GLU A 133 -15.93 -5.41 -2.84
CA GLU A 133 -16.80 -5.15 -4.01
C GLU A 133 -16.08 -5.40 -5.35
N LEU A 134 -14.79 -5.10 -5.44
CA LEU A 134 -14.04 -5.22 -6.69
C LEU A 134 -13.40 -6.59 -6.89
N CYS A 135 -13.14 -7.34 -5.82
CA CYS A 135 -12.40 -8.58 -5.87
C CYS A 135 -13.09 -9.71 -5.09
N PHE A 136 -13.09 -9.66 -3.76
CA PHE A 136 -13.35 -10.85 -2.93
C PHE A 136 -14.77 -11.36 -3.01
N ASP A 137 -15.78 -10.48 -3.08
CA ASP A 137 -17.21 -10.86 -3.20
C ASP A 137 -17.55 -11.42 -4.58
N ARG A 138 -16.61 -11.37 -5.52
CA ARG A 138 -16.77 -11.90 -6.89
C ARG A 138 -16.20 -13.30 -7.07
N PHE A 139 -15.54 -13.85 -6.08
CA PHE A 139 -14.99 -15.20 -6.17
C PHE A 139 -16.11 -16.25 -6.09
N GLU A 140 -16.08 -17.21 -7.02
CA GLU A 140 -16.95 -18.40 -6.97
C GLU A 140 -16.59 -19.31 -5.79
N LYS A 141 -15.27 -19.35 -5.45
CA LYS A 141 -14.72 -20.07 -4.30
C LYS A 141 -13.97 -19.04 -3.44
N PRO A 142 -14.60 -18.49 -2.40
CA PRO A 142 -14.04 -17.40 -1.64
C PRO A 142 -12.80 -17.79 -0.83
N ILE A 143 -11.95 -16.83 -0.55
CA ILE A 143 -10.99 -16.92 0.54
C ILE A 143 -11.77 -16.99 1.85
N PRO A 144 -11.39 -17.87 2.81
CA PRO A 144 -12.01 -17.88 4.13
C PRO A 144 -11.93 -16.51 4.80
N GLU A 145 -13.01 -16.10 5.46
CA GLU A 145 -13.07 -14.76 6.07
C GLU A 145 -11.96 -14.49 7.08
N GLU A 146 -11.55 -15.51 7.82
CA GLU A 146 -10.43 -15.46 8.76
C GLU A 146 -9.08 -15.21 8.10
N ASN A 147 -8.97 -15.39 6.78
CA ASN A 147 -7.75 -15.16 5.99
C ASN A 147 -7.77 -13.79 5.26
N LEU A 148 -8.85 -13.01 5.40
CA LEU A 148 -8.93 -11.64 4.93
C LEU A 148 -8.64 -10.68 6.09
N HIS A 149 -7.51 -10.01 6.01
CA HIS A 149 -7.01 -9.17 7.09
C HIS A 149 -7.04 -7.69 6.68
N PHE A 150 -7.94 -6.94 7.29
CA PHE A 150 -8.04 -5.49 7.07
C PHE A 150 -7.58 -4.73 8.32
N PRO A 151 -6.81 -3.63 8.15
CA PRO A 151 -6.35 -2.84 9.27
C PRO A 151 -7.51 -2.18 10.04
N SER A 152 -7.35 -2.09 11.33
CA SER A 152 -8.29 -1.39 12.20
C SER A 152 -7.54 -0.68 13.33
N GLU A 153 -8.28 -0.04 14.24
CA GLU A 153 -7.72 0.52 15.46
C GLU A 153 -7.04 -0.53 16.35
N ARG A 154 -7.38 -1.81 16.17
CA ARG A 154 -6.74 -2.95 16.86
C ARG A 154 -5.50 -3.43 16.13
N THR A 155 -4.51 -2.55 16.06
CA THR A 155 -3.28 -2.77 15.29
C THR A 155 -2.49 -4.02 15.71
N GLU A 156 -2.65 -4.46 16.97
CA GLU A 156 -2.05 -5.68 17.49
C GLU A 156 -2.63 -6.94 16.82
N LEU A 157 -3.92 -6.98 16.51
CA LEU A 157 -4.54 -8.11 15.81
C LEU A 157 -4.07 -8.17 14.35
N PHE A 158 -4.00 -7.03 13.69
CA PHE A 158 -3.45 -6.97 12.34
C PHE A 158 -1.98 -7.39 12.32
N SER A 159 -1.18 -6.96 13.30
CA SER A 159 0.21 -7.39 13.42
C SER A 159 0.35 -8.89 13.66
N ALA A 160 -0.52 -9.48 14.48
CA ALA A 160 -0.52 -10.92 14.75
C ALA A 160 -0.94 -11.76 13.52
N SER A 161 -1.75 -11.22 12.61
CA SER A 161 -2.22 -11.94 11.42
C SER A 161 -1.10 -12.33 10.44
N TRP A 162 0.08 -11.72 10.56
CA TRP A 162 1.26 -12.06 9.75
C TRP A 162 2.02 -13.29 10.28
N GLU A 163 1.74 -13.73 11.51
CA GLU A 163 2.46 -14.83 12.12
C GLU A 163 2.10 -16.16 11.46
N GLY A 164 3.11 -16.90 11.04
CA GLY A 164 2.96 -18.22 10.43
C GLY A 164 2.46 -18.21 8.97
N VAL A 165 2.25 -17.05 8.37
CA VAL A 165 1.84 -16.91 6.97
C VAL A 165 2.91 -16.16 6.18
N ARG A 166 3.27 -16.69 5.01
CA ARG A 166 4.25 -16.02 4.15
C ARG A 166 3.58 -14.99 3.25
N CYS A 167 3.82 -13.71 3.50
CA CYS A 167 3.50 -12.68 2.51
C CYS A 167 4.51 -12.76 1.37
N LYS A 168 4.07 -13.22 0.19
CA LYS A 168 4.93 -13.37 -0.98
C LYS A 168 5.18 -12.04 -1.67
N VAL A 169 4.15 -11.22 -1.76
CA VAL A 169 4.16 -9.92 -2.47
C VAL A 169 3.49 -8.87 -1.58
N MET A 170 4.07 -7.70 -1.59
CA MET A 170 3.43 -6.48 -1.10
C MET A 170 3.39 -5.50 -2.26
N GLN A 171 2.22 -5.32 -2.84
CA GLN A 171 1.99 -4.27 -3.83
C GLN A 171 1.79 -2.93 -3.14
N GLY A 172 2.14 -1.85 -3.80
CA GLY A 172 1.89 -0.53 -3.27
C GLY A 172 2.24 0.56 -4.26
N GLY A 173 1.52 1.66 -4.17
CA GLY A 173 1.75 2.87 -4.92
C GLY A 173 2.52 3.91 -4.11
N GLN A 174 3.09 4.87 -4.82
CA GLN A 174 3.74 6.03 -4.22
C GLN A 174 2.80 7.23 -4.28
N GLY A 175 2.40 7.75 -3.11
CA GLY A 175 1.61 8.98 -3.04
C GLY A 175 2.40 10.25 -3.32
N ASP A 176 1.72 11.40 -3.37
CA ASP A 176 2.33 12.70 -3.69
C ASP A 176 3.44 13.10 -2.72
N VAL A 177 3.39 12.66 -1.46
CA VAL A 177 4.46 12.87 -0.45
C VAL A 177 5.57 11.82 -0.50
N LYS A 178 5.55 10.92 -1.50
CA LYS A 178 6.53 9.84 -1.65
C LYS A 178 6.49 8.83 -0.50
N HIS A 179 5.33 8.61 0.06
CA HIS A 179 5.11 7.56 1.04
C HIS A 179 4.93 6.18 0.38
N TRP A 180 5.03 5.14 1.19
CA TRP A 180 4.57 3.78 0.88
C TRP A 180 3.58 3.37 1.95
N ALA A 181 2.39 2.88 1.58
CA ALA A 181 1.22 2.89 2.45
C ALA A 181 1.01 4.31 3.01
N PHE A 182 0.29 4.49 4.07
CA PHE A 182 0.19 5.80 4.72
C PHE A 182 1.35 6.09 5.70
N ASN A 183 2.57 5.65 5.37
CA ASN A 183 3.78 6.04 6.10
C ASN A 183 4.21 7.46 5.72
N ASP A 184 3.35 8.42 6.01
CA ASP A 184 3.57 9.82 5.73
C ASP A 184 4.77 10.40 6.48
N PRO A 185 5.33 11.50 6.00
CA PRO A 185 6.24 12.31 6.79
C PRO A 185 5.59 12.66 8.13
N VAL A 186 6.38 12.58 9.19
CA VAL A 186 5.88 12.82 10.55
C VAL A 186 5.71 14.30 10.86
N LYS A 187 4.89 14.63 11.86
CA LYS A 187 4.85 15.98 12.44
C LYS A 187 6.19 16.35 13.08
N ARG A 188 6.49 17.63 13.02
CA ARG A 188 7.67 18.25 13.66
C ARG A 188 7.38 18.56 15.12
N GLU A 189 7.27 17.51 15.93
CA GLU A 189 7.00 17.62 17.37
C GLU A 189 7.80 16.60 18.18
N GLY A 190 7.90 16.81 19.47
CA GLY A 190 8.59 15.89 20.37
C GLY A 190 10.01 15.55 19.89
N ALA A 191 10.30 14.27 19.74
CA ALA A 191 11.62 13.78 19.30
C ALA A 191 11.95 14.20 17.85
N TYR A 192 10.96 14.57 17.06
CA TYR A 192 11.12 14.93 15.64
C TYR A 192 11.01 16.44 15.37
N LEU A 193 11.13 17.27 16.40
CA LEU A 193 11.04 18.73 16.25
C LEU A 193 12.11 19.29 15.29
N ASP A 194 13.35 18.83 15.43
CA ASP A 194 14.51 19.33 14.72
C ASP A 194 14.98 18.44 13.57
N GLN A 195 14.62 17.14 13.61
CA GLN A 195 15.00 16.17 12.60
C GLN A 195 13.89 15.12 12.41
N PRO A 196 13.62 14.68 11.17
CA PRO A 196 12.73 13.54 10.94
C PRO A 196 13.33 12.23 11.47
N PRO A 197 12.55 11.17 11.64
CA PRO A 197 13.08 9.86 11.98
C PRO A 197 14.16 9.42 10.99
N SER A 198 15.17 8.73 11.50
CA SER A 198 16.17 8.09 10.65
C SER A 198 15.54 6.93 9.87
N PRO A 199 16.18 6.48 8.75
CA PRO A 199 15.71 5.28 8.04
C PRO A 199 15.64 4.04 8.92
N GLU A 200 16.53 3.91 9.91
CA GLU A 200 16.55 2.80 10.86
C GLU A 200 15.36 2.85 11.82
N GLU A 201 15.00 4.02 12.29
CA GLU A 201 13.80 4.22 13.12
C GLU A 201 12.55 3.88 12.32
N TYR A 202 12.43 4.41 11.08
CA TYR A 202 11.30 4.12 10.20
C TYR A 202 11.11 2.62 9.97
N ARG A 203 12.17 1.87 9.71
CA ARG A 203 12.11 0.41 9.49
C ARG A 203 11.67 -0.39 10.71
N ARG A 204 11.71 0.19 11.90
CA ARG A 204 11.29 -0.46 13.15
C ARG A 204 9.85 -0.16 13.52
N LEU A 205 9.21 0.77 12.83
CA LEU A 205 7.81 1.09 13.08
C LEU A 205 6.94 -0.06 12.60
N GLY A 206 6.09 -0.56 13.51
CA GLY A 206 5.06 -1.55 13.19
C GLY A 206 3.76 -0.92 12.70
N THR A 207 2.74 -1.74 12.55
CA THR A 207 1.38 -1.29 12.27
C THR A 207 0.94 -0.29 13.35
N ARG A 208 0.41 0.83 12.92
CA ARG A 208 0.01 1.92 13.82
C ARG A 208 -1.02 2.83 13.17
N VAL A 209 -1.77 3.52 13.99
CA VAL A 209 -2.59 4.66 13.55
C VAL A 209 -1.69 5.87 13.39
N VAL A 210 -1.83 6.57 12.28
CA VAL A 210 -1.04 7.76 11.95
C VAL A 210 -1.96 8.93 11.59
N GLU A 211 -1.51 10.14 11.88
CA GLU A 211 -2.10 11.34 11.30
C GLU A 211 -1.48 11.59 9.92
N LEU A 212 -2.31 11.92 8.94
CA LEU A 212 -1.85 12.08 7.56
C LEU A 212 -1.36 13.50 7.27
N HIS A 213 -0.36 13.56 6.41
CA HIS A 213 0.13 14.83 5.88
C HIS A 213 -0.96 15.53 5.05
N PRO A 214 -1.12 16.87 5.14
CA PRO A 214 -2.15 17.62 4.41
C PRO A 214 -2.17 17.37 2.90
N ILE A 215 -1.00 17.11 2.27
CA ILE A 215 -0.92 16.76 0.85
C ILE A 215 -1.58 15.41 0.58
N THR A 216 -1.38 14.42 1.46
CA THR A 216 -2.03 13.11 1.34
C THR A 216 -3.53 13.20 1.46
N LEU A 217 -4.03 14.00 2.41
CA LEU A 217 -5.46 14.27 2.53
C LEU A 217 -6.01 14.93 1.26
N ALA A 218 -5.33 15.94 0.73
CA ALA A 218 -5.74 16.63 -0.51
C ALA A 218 -5.72 15.70 -1.73
N GLN A 219 -4.71 14.82 -1.84
CA GLN A 219 -4.62 13.81 -2.90
C GLN A 219 -5.81 12.86 -2.83
N ASN A 220 -6.09 12.29 -1.65
CA ASN A 220 -7.19 11.35 -1.49
C ASN A 220 -8.55 12.01 -1.75
N ALA A 221 -8.79 13.22 -1.26
CA ALA A 221 -10.00 13.97 -1.56
C ALA A 221 -10.20 14.18 -3.08
N ARG A 222 -9.12 14.45 -3.81
CA ARG A 222 -9.16 14.63 -5.27
C ARG A 222 -9.47 13.31 -6.00
N THR A 223 -8.85 12.22 -5.60
CA THR A 223 -9.00 10.91 -6.27
C THR A 223 -10.29 10.20 -5.92
N SER A 224 -10.86 10.47 -4.74
CA SER A 224 -12.14 9.91 -4.30
C SER A 224 -13.37 10.71 -4.77
N GLY A 225 -13.20 11.74 -5.59
CA GLY A 225 -14.32 12.58 -6.04
C GLY A 225 -14.81 13.57 -4.99
N GLY A 226 -14.02 13.92 -4.01
CA GLY A 226 -14.30 14.92 -2.99
C GLY A 226 -14.90 14.36 -1.70
N GLY A 227 -14.70 13.06 -1.45
CA GLY A 227 -15.08 12.40 -0.20
C GLY A 227 -14.18 12.77 0.96
#